data_5ffc7f4a09e62be5308d59f5e532ed82
#
_entry.id   5ffc7f4a09e62be5308d59f5e532ed82
#
_cell.length_a   1.000
_cell.length_b   1.000
_cell.length_c   1.000
_cell.angle_alpha   90.00
_cell.angle_beta   90.00
_cell.angle_gamma   90.00
#
_symmetry.space_group_name_H-M   'P 1'
#
loop_
_entity.id
_entity.type
_entity.pdbx_description
1 polymer ?
#
loop_
_entity_poly.entity_id
_entity_poly.type
_entity_poly.pdbx_seq_one_letter_code
_entity_poly.pdbx_strand_id
1 'polypeptide(L)'
;GDYWKKALRRYDFSIINDPEVRFPKFLQTCVNVYRWGDKTFNSYDTAYVVPTGKNWKLMANANTWLTSYAGHLNKSMPLMINSKLTNNFGFQISFMAVSMSYMLDMDNLIAGDPIRNTKLDFSFSSSRLGFDAYYLDNRGNTYIHRFGDYGRDKRVNETFKGLHRKSYGLQAYYVFNHNHYAQVAAYGFSKYQKRSSGSFLLGFSTSHQDISLDFETLPTNFQECLPDSNRVYRFRYNDHCVILGYAYNWVFKQNWLFNITLTPSVGVKHSTGNSIEGVKNLLSMNYRSKMGLVHNHGDVFYGLHLLVDGHWYRSHRHSFFNAIEEMTL
;
A
#
# COMPACT_ATOMS: atom_id res chain seq x y z
N GLY A 1 4.63 44.72 -17.69
CA GLY A 1 4.05 44.09 -18.74
C GLY A 1 3.94 42.59 -18.76
N ASP A 2 4.09 41.99 -19.93
CA ASP A 2 3.75 40.59 -20.24
C ASP A 2 4.92 39.62 -20.08
N TYR A 3 5.87 39.89 -19.20
CA TYR A 3 7.04 39.05 -18.94
C TYR A 3 6.63 37.63 -18.55
N TRP A 4 5.61 37.48 -17.70
CA TRP A 4 5.06 36.20 -17.26
C TRP A 4 4.53 35.38 -18.46
N LYS A 5 3.95 36.00 -19.50
CA LYS A 5 3.46 35.25 -20.67
C LYS A 5 4.61 34.63 -21.46
N LYS A 6 5.74 35.34 -21.57
CA LYS A 6 6.95 34.83 -22.26
C LYS A 6 7.58 33.68 -21.50
N ALA A 7 7.64 33.78 -20.18
CA ALA A 7 8.21 32.75 -19.33
C ALA A 7 7.35 31.49 -19.31
N LEU A 8 6.02 31.60 -19.19
CA LEU A 8 5.11 30.43 -19.28
C LEU A 8 5.19 29.73 -20.64
N ARG A 9 5.33 30.47 -21.75
CA ARG A 9 5.53 29.89 -23.08
C ARG A 9 6.85 29.12 -23.21
N ARG A 10 7.86 29.46 -22.42
CA ARG A 10 9.16 28.77 -22.35
C ARG A 10 9.21 27.67 -21.29
N TYR A 11 8.09 27.39 -20.64
CA TYR A 11 7.99 26.47 -19.49
C TYR A 11 8.92 26.85 -18.32
N ASP A 12 9.25 28.13 -18.21
CA ASP A 12 10.04 28.68 -17.11
C ASP A 12 9.11 29.02 -15.94
N PHE A 13 8.97 28.07 -15.03
CA PHE A 13 8.14 28.20 -13.83
C PHE A 13 8.85 28.91 -12.68
N SER A 14 10.12 29.30 -12.82
CA SER A 14 10.87 30.02 -11.78
C SER A 14 10.22 31.35 -11.42
N ILE A 15 9.55 32.00 -12.41
CA ILE A 15 8.79 33.23 -12.23
C ILE A 15 7.66 33.13 -11.20
N ILE A 16 7.17 31.93 -10.90
CA ILE A 16 6.09 31.72 -9.91
C ILE A 16 6.56 32.15 -8.51
N ASN A 17 7.86 32.02 -8.23
CA ASN A 17 8.46 32.41 -6.95
C ASN A 17 9.05 33.82 -6.96
N ASP A 18 9.01 34.52 -8.09
CA ASP A 18 9.48 35.89 -8.19
C ASP A 18 8.44 36.87 -7.61
N PRO A 19 8.77 37.62 -6.53
CA PRO A 19 7.84 38.53 -5.88
C PRO A 19 7.52 39.77 -6.71
N GLU A 20 8.37 40.11 -7.70
CA GLU A 20 8.19 41.30 -8.55
C GLU A 20 7.24 41.07 -9.72
N VAL A 21 6.93 39.80 -10.03
CA VAL A 21 6.04 39.44 -11.13
C VAL A 21 4.58 39.61 -10.72
N ARG A 22 3.86 40.51 -11.39
CA ARG A 22 2.43 40.70 -11.21
C ARG A 22 1.65 39.86 -12.20
N PHE A 23 0.83 38.93 -11.67
CA PHE A 23 -0.07 38.11 -12.45
C PHE A 23 -1.47 38.70 -12.50
N PRO A 24 -2.30 38.43 -13.55
CA PRO A 24 -3.73 38.71 -13.51
C PRO A 24 -4.41 38.07 -12.30
N LYS A 25 -5.51 38.66 -11.80
CA LYS A 25 -6.16 38.24 -10.54
C LYS A 25 -6.37 36.72 -10.42
N PHE A 26 -6.84 36.06 -11.47
CA PHE A 26 -7.05 34.60 -11.46
C PHE A 26 -5.72 33.85 -11.34
N LEU A 27 -4.73 34.18 -12.15
CA LEU A 27 -3.41 33.57 -12.10
C LEU A 27 -2.69 33.88 -10.78
N GLN A 28 -2.90 35.06 -10.22
CA GLN A 28 -2.37 35.41 -8.90
C GLN A 28 -2.93 34.51 -7.81
N THR A 29 -4.21 34.18 -7.87
CA THR A 29 -4.82 33.20 -6.94
C THR A 29 -4.18 31.83 -7.11
N CYS A 30 -4.01 31.34 -8.32
CA CYS A 30 -3.33 30.06 -8.60
C CYS A 30 -1.89 30.06 -8.09
N VAL A 31 -1.15 31.15 -8.32
CA VAL A 31 0.22 31.32 -7.82
C VAL A 31 0.28 31.34 -6.29
N ASN A 32 -0.67 32.02 -5.64
CA ASN A 32 -0.75 32.05 -4.17
C ASN A 32 -1.05 30.67 -3.60
N VAL A 33 -1.97 29.91 -4.19
CA VAL A 33 -2.26 28.52 -3.82
C VAL A 33 -1.02 27.64 -4.04
N TYR A 34 -0.33 27.79 -5.16
CA TYR A 34 0.92 27.07 -5.42
C TYR A 34 1.99 27.39 -4.38
N ARG A 35 2.24 28.67 -4.10
CA ARG A 35 3.23 29.12 -3.09
C ARG A 35 2.88 28.60 -1.69
N TRP A 36 1.58 28.66 -1.33
CA TRP A 36 1.11 28.09 -0.08
C TRP A 36 1.34 26.58 -0.03
N GLY A 37 1.01 25.87 -1.11
CA GLY A 37 1.24 24.45 -1.25
C GLY A 37 2.72 24.08 -1.18
N ASP A 38 3.56 24.80 -1.90
CA ASP A 38 5.01 24.58 -1.88
C ASP A 38 5.59 24.80 -0.49
N LYS A 39 5.25 25.91 0.16
CA LYS A 39 5.68 26.19 1.55
C LYS A 39 5.20 25.15 2.54
N THR A 40 4.00 24.62 2.34
CA THR A 40 3.38 23.65 3.26
C THR A 40 3.91 22.24 3.03
N PHE A 41 4.06 21.83 1.76
CA PHE A 41 4.33 20.44 1.36
C PHE A 41 5.79 20.18 0.96
N ASN A 42 6.63 21.24 0.87
CA ASN A 42 8.07 21.16 0.60
C ASN A 42 8.92 21.80 1.70
N SER A 43 8.52 21.68 2.96
CA SER A 43 9.18 22.32 4.11
C SER A 43 10.46 21.61 4.55
N TYR A 44 11.29 21.18 3.60
CA TYR A 44 12.54 20.47 3.91
C TYR A 44 13.70 21.41 4.21
N ASP A 45 14.53 21.01 5.15
CA ASP A 45 15.85 21.61 5.34
C ASP A 45 16.83 21.08 4.29
N THR A 46 17.43 21.97 3.51
CA THR A 46 18.37 21.64 2.44
C THR A 46 19.66 20.97 2.91
N ALA A 47 19.97 21.06 4.22
CA ALA A 47 21.06 20.30 4.82
C ALA A 47 20.75 18.79 4.89
N TYR A 48 19.48 18.41 4.93
CA TYR A 48 18.99 17.03 5.03
C TYR A 48 18.37 16.50 3.74
N VAL A 49 17.59 17.33 3.05
CA VAL A 49 16.81 16.92 1.88
C VAL A 49 16.91 17.94 0.77
N VAL A 50 17.19 17.49 -0.42
CA VAL A 50 17.25 18.35 -1.61
C VAL A 50 16.38 17.79 -2.74
N PRO A 51 15.80 18.66 -3.59
CA PRO A 51 15.05 18.21 -4.75
C PRO A 51 15.98 17.57 -5.78
N THR A 52 15.47 16.59 -6.53
CA THR A 52 16.18 16.00 -7.67
C THR A 52 16.22 16.91 -8.90
N GLY A 53 15.46 18.01 -8.89
CA GLY A 53 15.32 18.93 -10.03
C GLY A 53 14.39 18.40 -11.12
N LYS A 54 13.79 17.22 -10.94
CA LYS A 54 12.93 16.58 -11.95
C LYS A 54 11.51 16.45 -11.42
N ASN A 55 10.58 17.08 -12.11
CA ASN A 55 9.16 17.04 -11.77
C ASN A 55 8.46 15.77 -12.26
N TRP A 56 8.91 15.24 -13.40
CA TRP A 56 8.35 14.02 -13.99
C TRP A 56 9.32 12.86 -13.87
N LYS A 57 8.76 11.67 -13.61
CA LYS A 57 9.50 10.42 -13.61
C LYS A 57 8.65 9.34 -14.24
N LEU A 58 9.30 8.56 -15.08
CA LEU A 58 8.74 7.34 -15.64
C LEU A 58 9.54 6.17 -15.09
N MET A 59 8.85 5.18 -14.54
CA MET A 59 9.44 3.99 -13.95
C MET A 59 8.84 2.75 -14.60
N ALA A 60 9.67 1.77 -14.89
CA ALA A 60 9.25 0.41 -15.18
C ALA A 60 9.39 -0.41 -13.92
N ASN A 61 8.36 -1.13 -13.54
CA ASN A 61 8.31 -1.89 -12.30
C ASN A 61 8.04 -3.37 -12.60
N ALA A 62 8.81 -4.24 -11.95
CA ALA A 62 8.49 -5.64 -11.82
C ALA A 62 8.04 -5.90 -10.38
N ASN A 63 6.88 -6.47 -10.22
CA ASN A 63 6.23 -6.66 -8.92
C ASN A 63 5.82 -8.11 -8.74
N THR A 64 6.13 -8.66 -7.59
CA THR A 64 5.68 -10.00 -7.17
C THR A 64 4.96 -9.89 -5.85
N TRP A 65 3.77 -10.46 -5.74
CA TRP A 65 3.01 -10.43 -4.51
C TRP A 65 2.22 -11.72 -4.27
N LEU A 66 1.89 -11.95 -3.02
CA LEU A 66 1.02 -13.03 -2.56
C LEU A 66 0.12 -12.57 -1.42
N THR A 67 -0.96 -13.31 -1.19
CA THR A 67 -1.81 -13.15 -0.01
C THR A 67 -1.72 -14.39 0.86
N SER A 68 -1.67 -14.18 2.18
CA SER A 68 -1.60 -15.23 3.18
C SER A 68 -2.77 -15.11 4.14
N TYR A 69 -3.34 -16.25 4.53
CA TYR A 69 -4.41 -16.35 5.52
C TYR A 69 -4.03 -17.44 6.51
N ALA A 70 -3.94 -17.11 7.78
CA ALA A 70 -3.62 -18.05 8.83
C ALA A 70 -4.49 -17.80 10.07
N GLY A 71 -5.11 -18.83 10.62
CA GLY A 71 -5.94 -18.67 11.81
C GLY A 71 -6.78 -19.88 12.14
N HIS A 72 -7.90 -19.62 12.81
CA HIS A 72 -8.83 -20.64 13.26
C HIS A 72 -10.26 -20.26 12.92
N LEU A 73 -10.98 -21.17 12.29
CA LEU A 73 -12.43 -21.12 12.16
C LEU A 73 -13.07 -21.82 13.37
N ASN A 74 -14.17 -21.27 13.88
CA ASN A 74 -14.92 -21.81 15.04
C ASN A 74 -14.01 -22.20 16.23
N LYS A 75 -12.97 -21.41 16.50
CA LYS A 75 -11.97 -21.59 17.58
C LYS A 75 -11.09 -22.84 17.46
N SER A 76 -11.56 -23.90 16.85
CA SER A 76 -10.92 -25.22 16.91
C SER A 76 -10.28 -25.66 15.60
N MET A 77 -10.70 -25.10 14.47
CA MET A 77 -10.24 -25.52 13.15
C MET A 77 -9.12 -24.62 12.62
N PRO A 78 -7.85 -25.03 12.71
CA PRO A 78 -6.76 -24.28 12.12
C PRO A 78 -6.85 -24.29 10.59
N LEU A 79 -6.58 -23.12 10.00
CA LEU A 79 -6.59 -22.90 8.56
C LEU A 79 -5.34 -22.13 8.14
N MET A 80 -4.72 -22.56 7.06
CA MET A 80 -3.62 -21.83 6.43
C MET A 80 -3.77 -21.90 4.91
N ILE A 81 -3.93 -20.75 4.29
CA ILE A 81 -4.12 -20.63 2.85
C ILE A 81 -3.15 -19.56 2.34
N ASN A 82 -2.46 -19.84 1.24
CA ASN A 82 -1.64 -18.86 0.52
C ASN A 82 -2.13 -18.76 -0.92
N SER A 83 -2.12 -17.56 -1.48
CA SER A 83 -2.31 -17.41 -2.91
C SER A 83 -1.09 -17.95 -3.67
N LYS A 84 -1.25 -18.22 -4.95
CA LYS A 84 -0.13 -18.33 -5.88
C LYS A 84 0.61 -16.99 -5.92
N LEU A 85 1.92 -17.02 -6.12
CA LEU A 85 2.69 -15.83 -6.44
C LEU A 85 2.12 -15.22 -7.73
N THR A 86 1.80 -13.93 -7.68
CA THR A 86 1.36 -13.17 -8.84
C THR A 86 2.49 -12.26 -9.29
N ASN A 87 2.91 -12.41 -10.53
CA ASN A 87 3.98 -11.62 -11.12
C ASN A 87 3.39 -10.58 -12.06
N ASN A 88 3.65 -9.34 -11.76
CA ASN A 88 3.18 -8.21 -12.54
C ASN A 88 4.35 -7.44 -13.14
N PHE A 89 4.11 -6.90 -14.30
CA PHE A 89 4.98 -5.90 -14.90
C PHE A 89 4.17 -4.65 -15.22
N GLY A 90 4.73 -3.48 -14.96
CA GLY A 90 3.98 -2.27 -15.18
C GLY A 90 4.81 -1.02 -15.26
N PHE A 91 4.10 0.08 -15.39
CA PHE A 91 4.69 1.41 -15.45
C PHE A 91 4.09 2.28 -14.36
N GLN A 92 4.94 3.11 -13.79
CA GLN A 92 4.55 4.14 -12.85
C GLN A 92 4.96 5.49 -13.39
N ILE A 93 4.03 6.43 -13.33
CA ILE A 93 4.28 7.82 -13.62
C ILE A 93 4.18 8.58 -12.31
N SER A 94 5.21 9.36 -12.01
CA SER A 94 5.19 10.28 -10.88
C SER A 94 5.36 11.71 -11.35
N PHE A 95 4.52 12.58 -10.80
CA PHE A 95 4.61 14.02 -10.98
C PHE A 95 4.67 14.68 -9.61
N MET A 96 5.81 15.31 -9.30
CA MET A 96 6.09 15.89 -7.98
C MET A 96 5.85 14.89 -6.83
N ALA A 97 4.76 15.08 -6.05
CA ALA A 97 4.40 14.29 -4.89
C ALA A 97 3.34 13.20 -5.18
N VAL A 98 2.81 13.16 -6.40
CA VAL A 98 1.75 12.23 -6.82
C VAL A 98 2.34 11.12 -7.67
N SER A 99 2.01 9.89 -7.33
CA SER A 99 2.40 8.70 -8.09
C SER A 99 1.18 7.86 -8.43
N MET A 100 1.12 7.40 -9.67
CA MET A 100 0.12 6.45 -10.13
C MET A 100 0.80 5.31 -10.87
N SER A 101 0.46 4.08 -10.52
CA SER A 101 1.00 2.88 -11.13
C SER A 101 -0.12 2.05 -11.77
N TYR A 102 0.21 1.42 -12.90
CA TYR A 102 -0.63 0.43 -13.55
C TYR A 102 0.19 -0.84 -13.80
N MET A 103 -0.30 -1.95 -13.27
CA MET A 103 0.37 -3.24 -13.31
C MET A 103 -0.45 -4.23 -14.13
N LEU A 104 0.22 -4.97 -15.01
CA LEU A 104 -0.34 -6.06 -15.78
C LEU A 104 0.07 -7.39 -15.16
N ASP A 105 -0.90 -8.25 -14.94
CA ASP A 105 -0.68 -9.62 -14.49
C ASP A 105 -0.09 -10.44 -15.65
N MET A 106 1.18 -10.78 -15.55
CA MET A 106 1.92 -11.50 -16.58
C MET A 106 1.51 -12.97 -16.65
N ASP A 107 1.12 -13.56 -15.53
CA ASP A 107 0.68 -14.96 -15.48
C ASP A 107 -0.61 -15.13 -16.28
N ASN A 108 -1.53 -14.16 -16.23
CA ASN A 108 -2.75 -14.16 -17.04
C ASN A 108 -2.50 -13.92 -18.53
N LEU A 109 -1.56 -13.05 -18.86
CA LEU A 109 -1.20 -12.76 -20.25
C LEU A 109 -0.56 -13.97 -20.95
N ILE A 110 0.25 -14.73 -20.24
CA ILE A 110 1.01 -15.87 -20.80
C ILE A 110 0.18 -17.16 -20.75
N ALA A 111 -0.54 -17.42 -19.66
CA ALA A 111 -1.27 -18.68 -19.45
C ALA A 111 -2.71 -18.67 -19.96
N GLY A 112 -3.25 -17.51 -20.34
CA GLY A 112 -4.65 -17.37 -20.77
C GLY A 112 -5.67 -17.69 -19.68
N ASP A 113 -5.29 -17.60 -18.42
CA ASP A 113 -6.16 -17.88 -17.28
C ASP A 113 -7.27 -16.80 -17.21
N PRO A 114 -8.57 -17.19 -17.19
CA PRO A 114 -9.66 -16.24 -17.12
C PRO A 114 -9.76 -15.50 -15.77
N ILE A 115 -8.99 -15.92 -14.77
CA ILE A 115 -8.98 -15.33 -13.43
C ILE A 115 -8.11 -14.07 -13.44
N ARG A 116 -8.75 -12.92 -13.29
CA ARG A 116 -8.06 -11.64 -13.23
C ARG A 116 -7.89 -11.20 -11.78
N ASN A 117 -6.63 -11.01 -11.38
CA ASN A 117 -6.29 -10.30 -10.15
C ASN A 117 -6.05 -8.83 -10.50
N THR A 118 -6.80 -7.94 -9.86
CA THR A 118 -6.67 -6.50 -10.08
C THR A 118 -6.13 -5.84 -8.82
N LYS A 119 -5.03 -5.11 -8.97
CA LYS A 119 -4.46 -4.28 -7.91
C LYS A 119 -4.19 -2.88 -8.45
N LEU A 120 -4.73 -1.89 -7.77
CA LEU A 120 -4.52 -0.47 -8.07
C LEU A 120 -4.01 0.21 -6.81
N ASP A 121 -2.95 0.98 -6.94
CA ASP A 121 -2.35 1.74 -5.86
C ASP A 121 -2.23 3.21 -6.28
N PHE A 122 -2.58 4.10 -5.36
CA PHE A 122 -2.38 5.52 -5.48
C PHE A 122 -1.64 6.03 -4.24
N SER A 123 -0.57 6.80 -4.45
CA SER A 123 0.21 7.38 -3.38
C SER A 123 0.45 8.87 -3.59
N PHE A 124 0.33 9.61 -2.51
CA PHE A 124 0.74 11.00 -2.41
C PHE A 124 1.68 11.15 -1.21
N SER A 125 2.83 11.74 -1.43
CA SER A 125 3.79 12.02 -0.38
C SER A 125 4.31 13.44 -0.47
N SER A 126 4.17 14.18 0.62
CA SER A 126 4.73 15.52 0.80
C SER A 126 5.69 15.51 1.99
N SER A 127 6.22 16.69 2.37
CA SER A 127 7.04 16.78 3.57
C SER A 127 6.25 16.45 4.83
N ARG A 128 5.01 16.89 4.91
CA ARG A 128 4.16 16.81 6.12
C ARG A 128 3.14 15.70 6.11
N LEU A 129 2.64 15.33 4.92
CA LEU A 129 1.52 14.41 4.78
C LEU A 129 1.89 13.27 3.84
N GLY A 130 1.54 12.06 4.25
CA GLY A 130 1.47 10.89 3.38
C GLY A 130 0.02 10.43 3.25
N PHE A 131 -0.33 9.99 2.05
CA PHE A 131 -1.63 9.43 1.73
C PHE A 131 -1.44 8.26 0.77
N ASP A 132 -1.99 7.12 1.12
CA ASP A 132 -2.02 5.92 0.27
C ASP A 132 -3.46 5.43 0.14
N ALA A 133 -3.87 5.08 -1.07
CA ALA A 133 -5.14 4.41 -1.33
C ALA A 133 -4.90 3.18 -2.20
N TYR A 134 -5.66 2.13 -1.97
CA TYR A 134 -5.53 0.90 -2.71
C TYR A 134 -6.88 0.27 -3.03
N TYR A 135 -6.90 -0.52 -4.08
CA TYR A 135 -7.97 -1.42 -4.46
C TYR A 135 -7.38 -2.78 -4.84
N LEU A 136 -7.95 -3.85 -4.33
CA LEU A 136 -7.56 -5.23 -4.60
C LEU A 136 -8.80 -6.07 -4.87
N ASP A 137 -8.81 -6.80 -5.98
CA ASP A 137 -9.76 -7.88 -6.28
C ASP A 137 -8.94 -9.12 -6.65
N ASN A 138 -8.92 -10.10 -5.76
CA ASN A 138 -8.18 -11.35 -5.90
C ASN A 138 -9.14 -12.53 -5.86
N ARG A 139 -9.08 -13.40 -6.88
CA ARG A 139 -9.97 -14.54 -7.05
C ARG A 139 -9.19 -15.81 -7.37
N GLY A 140 -9.47 -16.86 -6.62
CA GLY A 140 -8.97 -18.21 -6.90
C GLY A 140 -7.46 -18.38 -6.84
N ASN A 141 -6.96 -19.48 -7.39
CA ASN A 141 -5.55 -19.86 -7.45
C ASN A 141 -4.81 -19.75 -6.12
N THR A 142 -5.39 -20.36 -5.09
CA THR A 142 -4.81 -20.47 -3.77
C THR A 142 -4.52 -21.92 -3.41
N TYR A 143 -3.68 -22.11 -2.39
CA TYR A 143 -3.32 -23.43 -1.89
C TYR A 143 -3.60 -23.49 -0.40
N ILE A 144 -4.27 -24.56 0.02
CA ILE A 144 -4.46 -24.88 1.44
C ILE A 144 -3.24 -25.66 1.91
N HIS A 145 -2.58 -25.15 2.95
CA HIS A 145 -1.43 -25.80 3.61
C HIS A 145 -1.81 -26.46 4.93
N ARG A 146 -2.90 -26.00 5.53
CA ARG A 146 -3.47 -26.58 6.75
C ARG A 146 -4.98 -26.45 6.72
N PHE A 147 -5.68 -27.54 7.02
CA PHE A 147 -7.14 -27.61 7.06
C PHE A 147 -7.59 -28.52 8.20
N GLY A 148 -7.83 -27.94 9.38
CA GLY A 148 -8.20 -28.69 10.58
C GLY A 148 -7.16 -29.76 10.93
N ASP A 149 -7.67 -30.94 11.20
CA ASP A 149 -6.86 -32.14 11.44
C ASP A 149 -6.57 -32.97 10.18
N TYR A 150 -7.03 -32.51 9.02
CA TYR A 150 -6.77 -33.17 7.74
C TYR A 150 -5.28 -33.20 7.44
N GLY A 151 -4.73 -34.39 7.25
CA GLY A 151 -3.32 -34.55 6.89
C GLY A 151 -2.36 -34.06 7.97
N ARG A 152 -2.67 -34.19 9.25
CA ARG A 152 -1.94 -33.66 10.40
C ARG A 152 -0.43 -33.94 10.36
N ASP A 153 -0.04 -35.10 9.82
CA ASP A 153 1.35 -35.53 9.71
C ASP A 153 1.97 -35.32 8.31
N LYS A 154 1.24 -34.70 7.39
CA LYS A 154 1.70 -34.46 6.02
C LYS A 154 1.46 -33.00 5.63
N ARG A 155 2.36 -32.44 4.85
CA ARG A 155 2.13 -31.15 4.22
C ARG A 155 0.96 -31.28 3.23
N VAL A 156 -0.14 -30.64 3.54
CA VAL A 156 -1.27 -30.47 2.61
C VAL A 156 -0.90 -29.42 1.61
N ASN A 157 -1.13 -29.66 0.35
CA ASN A 157 -0.96 -28.68 -0.72
C ASN A 157 -2.09 -28.86 -1.74
N GLU A 158 -3.30 -28.58 -1.27
CA GLU A 158 -4.52 -28.72 -2.06
C GLU A 158 -4.88 -27.42 -2.74
N THR A 159 -5.18 -27.47 -4.02
CA THR A 159 -5.63 -26.30 -4.77
C THR A 159 -7.01 -25.86 -4.29
N PHE A 160 -7.16 -24.59 -3.96
CA PHE A 160 -8.41 -24.03 -3.47
C PHE A 160 -8.85 -22.86 -4.36
N LYS A 161 -9.97 -23.03 -5.04
CA LYS A 161 -10.56 -22.03 -5.95
C LYS A 161 -11.64 -21.18 -5.28
N GLY A 162 -12.02 -21.53 -4.05
CA GLY A 162 -13.12 -20.90 -3.33
C GLY A 162 -12.75 -19.61 -2.57
N LEU A 163 -11.51 -19.13 -2.66
CA LEU A 163 -11.13 -17.85 -2.06
C LEU A 163 -11.46 -16.70 -3.00
N HIS A 164 -12.21 -15.73 -2.50
CA HIS A 164 -12.37 -14.44 -3.14
C HIS A 164 -12.16 -13.32 -2.11
N ARG A 165 -11.27 -12.40 -2.39
CA ARG A 165 -11.02 -11.21 -1.59
C ARG A 165 -11.20 -9.95 -2.42
N LYS A 166 -12.09 -9.09 -1.97
CA LYS A 166 -12.22 -7.72 -2.45
C LYS A 166 -11.92 -6.76 -1.31
N SER A 167 -10.97 -5.88 -1.52
CA SER A 167 -10.49 -4.98 -0.48
C SER A 167 -10.18 -3.62 -1.08
N TYR A 168 -10.55 -2.57 -0.38
CA TYR A 168 -10.12 -1.21 -0.70
C TYR A 168 -9.97 -0.40 0.57
N GLY A 169 -9.09 0.56 0.53
CA GLY A 169 -8.85 1.38 1.69
C GLY A 169 -7.97 2.58 1.39
N LEU A 170 -7.88 3.41 2.39
CA LEU A 170 -7.01 4.56 2.39
C LEU A 170 -6.37 4.74 3.77
N GLN A 171 -5.20 5.33 3.78
CA GLN A 171 -4.53 5.82 4.98
C GLN A 171 -3.94 7.20 4.71
N ALA A 172 -4.00 8.05 5.74
CA ALA A 172 -3.38 9.36 5.73
C ALA A 172 -2.64 9.56 7.04
N TYR A 173 -1.45 10.12 7.00
CA TYR A 173 -0.65 10.36 8.19
C TYR A 173 0.17 11.62 8.09
N TYR A 174 0.42 12.22 9.24
CA TYR A 174 1.27 13.38 9.43
C TYR A 174 2.68 12.94 9.82
N VAL A 175 3.68 13.61 9.23
CA VAL A 175 5.10 13.39 9.46
C VAL A 175 5.62 14.48 10.39
N PHE A 176 5.99 14.13 11.63
CA PHE A 176 6.38 15.12 12.65
C PHE A 176 7.72 15.78 12.31
N ASN A 177 8.71 15.00 11.91
CA ASN A 177 10.04 15.54 11.56
C ASN A 177 10.12 15.89 10.06
N HIS A 178 9.11 16.60 9.57
CA HIS A 178 8.92 16.91 8.15
C HIS A 178 10.05 17.76 7.52
N ASN A 179 10.88 18.42 8.34
CA ASN A 179 12.00 19.21 7.83
C ASN A 179 13.21 18.34 7.47
N HIS A 180 13.45 17.26 8.21
CA HIS A 180 14.64 16.44 8.10
C HIS A 180 14.39 15.07 7.44
N TYR A 181 13.16 14.57 7.53
CA TYR A 181 12.78 13.27 6.98
C TYR A 181 11.95 13.41 5.70
N ALA A 182 12.33 12.73 4.63
CA ALA A 182 11.60 12.71 3.36
C ALA A 182 11.25 11.28 2.96
N GLN A 183 9.99 10.89 3.16
CA GLN A 183 9.49 9.61 2.70
C GLN A 183 9.52 9.49 1.18
N VAL A 184 9.29 10.57 0.49
CA VAL A 184 9.33 10.63 -0.98
C VAL A 184 10.72 10.33 -1.55
N ALA A 185 11.79 10.43 -0.76
CA ALA A 185 13.13 10.03 -1.20
C ALA A 185 13.24 8.51 -1.40
N ALA A 186 12.51 7.72 -0.59
CA ALA A 186 12.53 6.27 -0.68
C ALA A 186 11.51 5.69 -1.68
N TYR A 187 10.35 6.34 -1.84
CA TYR A 187 9.22 5.75 -2.58
C TYR A 187 8.74 6.56 -3.79
N GLY A 188 9.01 7.86 -3.81
CA GLY A 188 8.62 8.75 -4.92
C GLY A 188 9.78 9.28 -5.75
N PHE A 189 11.02 9.10 -5.28
CA PHE A 189 12.28 9.45 -5.96
C PHE A 189 12.36 10.92 -6.42
N SER A 190 11.60 11.84 -5.84
CA SER A 190 11.61 13.26 -6.20
C SER A 190 12.53 14.11 -5.32
N LYS A 191 13.07 13.51 -4.27
CA LYS A 191 13.99 14.12 -3.32
C LYS A 191 15.18 13.20 -3.05
N TYR A 192 16.31 13.81 -2.71
CA TYR A 192 17.47 13.11 -2.17
C TYR A 192 17.54 13.36 -0.66
N GLN A 193 17.63 12.30 0.12
CA GLN A 193 17.97 12.35 1.53
C GLN A 193 19.49 12.39 1.66
N LYS A 194 20.06 13.49 2.17
CA LYS A 194 21.52 13.67 2.32
C LYS A 194 22.07 13.14 3.64
N ARG A 195 21.25 13.18 4.69
CA ARG A 195 21.60 12.73 6.04
C ARG A 195 20.51 11.82 6.57
N SER A 196 20.92 10.82 7.33
CA SER A 196 19.99 9.91 7.99
C SER A 196 19.07 10.68 8.93
N SER A 197 17.78 10.34 8.90
CA SER A 197 16.77 10.96 9.75
C SER A 197 15.55 10.06 9.82
N GLY A 198 14.82 10.17 10.93
CA GLY A 198 13.55 9.48 11.13
C GLY A 198 12.45 10.42 11.59
N SER A 199 11.24 9.91 11.61
CA SER A 199 10.05 10.64 12.06
C SER A 199 9.03 9.73 12.70
N PHE A 200 8.37 10.21 13.72
CA PHE A 200 7.09 9.67 14.15
C PHE A 200 6.01 10.02 13.13
N LEU A 201 5.05 9.11 13.00
CA LEU A 201 3.90 9.23 12.11
C LEU A 201 2.63 9.07 12.94
N LEU A 202 1.69 9.99 12.77
CA LEU A 202 0.36 9.90 13.37
C LEU A 202 -0.67 10.03 12.27
N GLY A 203 -1.62 9.12 12.22
CA GLY A 203 -2.57 9.13 11.14
C GLY A 203 -3.83 8.36 11.40
N PHE A 204 -4.57 8.18 10.32
CA PHE A 204 -5.83 7.48 10.29
C PHE A 204 -5.87 6.57 9.07
N SER A 205 -6.45 5.38 9.23
CA SER A 205 -6.73 4.45 8.15
C SER A 205 -8.18 4.00 8.17
N THR A 206 -8.73 3.81 6.99
CA THR A 206 -10.04 3.17 6.81
C THR A 206 -9.96 2.19 5.66
N SER A 207 -10.57 1.03 5.83
CA SER A 207 -10.62 0.02 4.78
C SER A 207 -11.91 -0.77 4.82
N HIS A 208 -12.28 -1.29 3.65
CA HIS A 208 -13.35 -2.29 3.49
C HIS A 208 -12.72 -3.61 3.05
N GLN A 209 -13.12 -4.68 3.72
CA GLN A 209 -12.70 -6.04 3.40
C GLN A 209 -13.93 -6.90 3.15
N ASP A 210 -13.92 -7.65 2.06
CA ASP A 210 -14.91 -8.69 1.76
C ASP A 210 -14.12 -9.95 1.37
N ILE A 211 -14.06 -10.92 2.29
CA ILE A 211 -13.30 -12.15 2.14
C ILE A 211 -14.31 -13.30 2.19
N SER A 212 -14.38 -14.07 1.11
CA SER A 212 -15.24 -15.25 1.00
C SER A 212 -14.37 -16.50 0.84
N LEU A 213 -14.68 -17.51 1.63
CA LEU A 213 -14.09 -18.85 1.61
C LEU A 213 -15.21 -19.84 1.31
N ASP A 214 -15.25 -20.34 0.07
CA ASP A 214 -16.23 -21.33 -0.39
C ASP A 214 -15.59 -22.71 -0.43
N PHE A 215 -15.78 -23.48 0.63
CA PHE A 215 -15.26 -24.83 0.78
C PHE A 215 -16.07 -25.88 0.03
N GLU A 216 -17.20 -25.55 -0.59
CA GLU A 216 -17.93 -26.46 -1.50
C GLU A 216 -17.09 -26.80 -2.73
N THR A 217 -16.11 -25.96 -3.05
CA THR A 217 -15.17 -26.21 -4.16
C THR A 217 -14.13 -27.28 -3.86
N LEU A 218 -14.01 -27.72 -2.60
CA LEU A 218 -13.07 -28.75 -2.18
C LEU A 218 -13.70 -30.16 -2.31
N PRO A 219 -12.85 -31.21 -2.40
CA PRO A 219 -13.30 -32.59 -2.32
C PRO A 219 -14.04 -32.89 -1.02
N THR A 220 -14.97 -33.84 -1.05
CA THR A 220 -15.88 -34.17 0.08
C THR A 220 -15.13 -34.51 1.37
N ASN A 221 -14.00 -35.22 1.27
CA ASN A 221 -13.16 -35.56 2.40
C ASN A 221 -12.61 -34.33 3.18
N PHE A 222 -12.41 -33.21 2.51
CA PHE A 222 -12.09 -31.95 3.18
C PHE A 222 -13.33 -31.32 3.83
N GLN A 223 -14.46 -31.36 3.16
CA GLN A 223 -15.70 -30.77 3.66
C GLN A 223 -16.18 -31.44 4.93
N GLU A 224 -15.94 -32.76 5.12
CA GLU A 224 -16.26 -33.52 6.33
C GLU A 224 -15.44 -33.06 7.55
N CYS A 225 -14.30 -32.42 7.36
CA CYS A 225 -13.49 -31.88 8.44
C CYS A 225 -14.01 -30.53 8.97
N LEU A 226 -15.01 -29.92 8.35
CA LEU A 226 -15.58 -28.66 8.81
C LEU A 226 -16.39 -28.88 10.10
N PRO A 227 -16.24 -28.00 11.10
CA PRO A 227 -16.81 -28.16 12.42
C PRO A 227 -18.33 -28.01 12.48
N ASP A 228 -18.94 -27.45 11.43
CA ASP A 228 -20.37 -27.24 11.30
C ASP A 228 -20.86 -27.54 9.90
N SER A 229 -22.16 -27.35 9.65
CA SER A 229 -22.77 -27.54 8.34
C SER A 229 -22.45 -26.40 7.34
N ASN A 230 -21.85 -25.31 7.81
CA ASN A 230 -21.46 -24.21 6.95
C ASN A 230 -20.32 -24.64 6.03
N ARG A 231 -20.49 -24.39 4.76
CA ARG A 231 -19.46 -24.60 3.73
C ARG A 231 -18.90 -23.30 3.19
N VAL A 232 -19.63 -22.19 3.38
CA VAL A 232 -19.24 -20.86 2.92
C VAL A 232 -19.06 -19.93 4.10
N TYR A 233 -17.87 -19.38 4.23
CA TYR A 233 -17.52 -18.40 5.26
C TYR A 233 -17.27 -17.07 4.58
N ARG A 234 -18.04 -16.05 4.95
CA ARG A 234 -17.88 -14.70 4.44
C ARG A 234 -17.60 -13.72 5.57
N PHE A 235 -16.47 -13.03 5.47
CA PHE A 235 -16.06 -12.00 6.40
C PHE A 235 -16.13 -10.65 5.68
N ARG A 236 -17.12 -9.84 6.05
CA ARG A 236 -17.32 -8.52 5.45
C ARG A 236 -17.33 -7.46 6.53
N TYR A 237 -16.38 -6.55 6.48
CA TYR A 237 -16.20 -5.56 7.53
C TYR A 237 -15.55 -4.28 7.04
N ASN A 238 -15.77 -3.20 7.80
CA ASN A 238 -15.08 -1.92 7.65
C ASN A 238 -14.16 -1.71 8.85
N ASP A 239 -12.93 -1.29 8.59
CA ASP A 239 -11.95 -0.90 9.60
C ASP A 239 -11.83 0.61 9.67
N HIS A 240 -11.72 1.12 10.91
CA HIS A 240 -11.40 2.52 11.18
C HIS A 240 -10.36 2.55 12.29
N CYS A 241 -9.13 2.94 11.98
CA CYS A 241 -8.01 2.83 12.88
C CYS A 241 -7.20 4.12 12.96
N VAL A 242 -6.61 4.36 14.12
CA VAL A 242 -5.56 5.35 14.34
C VAL A 242 -4.21 4.69 14.09
N ILE A 243 -3.37 5.36 13.32
CA ILE A 243 -2.00 4.94 13.02
C ILE A 243 -1.05 5.63 14.00
N LEU A 244 -0.19 4.85 14.64
CA LEU A 244 0.94 5.30 15.44
C LEU A 244 2.19 4.66 14.84
N GLY A 245 2.93 5.40 14.05
CA GLY A 245 4.00 4.85 13.26
C GLY A 245 5.35 5.52 13.49
N TYR A 246 6.37 4.89 12.93
CA TYR A 246 7.72 5.43 12.86
C TYR A 246 8.35 5.07 11.52
N ALA A 247 9.10 6.00 10.97
CA ALA A 247 9.84 5.81 9.73
C ALA A 247 11.28 6.34 9.88
N TYR A 248 12.22 5.65 9.24
CA TYR A 248 13.62 6.03 9.27
C TYR A 248 14.27 5.87 7.91
N ASN A 249 15.01 6.90 7.50
CA ASN A 249 15.87 6.93 6.33
C ASN A 249 17.33 6.80 6.77
N TRP A 250 17.98 5.71 6.41
CA TRP A 250 19.39 5.50 6.64
C TRP A 250 20.18 5.75 5.35
N VAL A 251 20.97 6.80 5.35
CA VAL A 251 21.93 7.13 4.29
C VAL A 251 23.28 6.55 4.71
N PHE A 252 23.64 5.37 4.20
CA PHE A 252 24.84 4.64 4.63
C PHE A 252 26.02 4.77 3.67
N LYS A 253 25.75 5.22 2.44
CA LYS A 253 26.76 5.49 1.41
C LYS A 253 26.27 6.60 0.48
N GLN A 254 27.17 7.25 -0.21
CA GLN A 254 26.80 8.25 -1.21
C GLN A 254 25.82 7.62 -2.22
N ASN A 255 24.67 8.29 -2.45
CA ASN A 255 23.59 7.86 -3.34
C ASN A 255 22.84 6.59 -2.94
N TRP A 256 23.08 6.03 -1.75
CA TRP A 256 22.34 4.89 -1.23
C TRP A 256 21.49 5.27 -0.04
N LEU A 257 20.22 4.90 -0.12
CA LEU A 257 19.22 5.12 0.91
C LEU A 257 18.52 3.80 1.24
N PHE A 258 18.47 3.46 2.52
CA PHE A 258 17.58 2.43 3.04
C PHE A 258 16.50 3.08 3.91
N ASN A 259 15.24 2.78 3.62
CA ASN A 259 14.10 3.22 4.43
C ASN A 259 13.42 2.03 5.09
N ILE A 260 12.98 2.23 6.32
CA ILE A 260 12.01 1.38 6.98
C ILE A 260 10.88 2.27 7.51
N THR A 261 9.63 1.88 7.22
CA THR A 261 8.41 2.54 7.69
C THR A 261 7.51 1.51 8.33
N LEU A 262 7.17 1.71 9.58
CA LEU A 262 6.29 0.86 10.37
C LEU A 262 5.06 1.66 10.77
N THR A 263 3.88 1.18 10.38
CA THR A 263 2.60 1.84 10.68
C THR A 263 1.61 0.85 11.31
N PRO A 264 1.83 0.41 12.56
CA PRO A 264 0.81 -0.27 13.33
C PRO A 264 -0.39 0.64 13.53
N SER A 265 -1.57 0.04 13.53
CA SER A 265 -2.81 0.77 13.74
C SER A 265 -3.79 -0.01 14.58
N VAL A 266 -4.58 0.71 15.36
CA VAL A 266 -5.59 0.16 16.27
C VAL A 266 -6.88 0.96 16.17
N GLY A 267 -8.01 0.29 16.27
CA GLY A 267 -9.30 0.97 16.16
C GLY A 267 -10.47 0.02 16.25
N VAL A 268 -11.50 0.32 15.47
CA VAL A 268 -12.76 -0.43 15.46
C VAL A 268 -12.98 -1.07 14.10
N LYS A 269 -13.35 -2.34 14.13
CA LYS A 269 -13.77 -3.13 13.00
C LYS A 269 -15.27 -3.36 13.09
N HIS A 270 -16.00 -2.85 12.12
CA HIS A 270 -17.45 -3.00 12.02
C HIS A 270 -17.80 -4.09 11.01
N SER A 271 -18.26 -5.25 11.50
CA SER A 271 -18.76 -6.32 10.67
C SER A 271 -20.16 -6.00 10.16
N THR A 272 -20.40 -6.25 8.87
CA THR A 272 -21.69 -5.94 8.22
C THR A 272 -22.67 -7.12 8.27
N GLY A 273 -23.96 -6.86 8.01
CA GLY A 273 -25.02 -7.88 8.07
C GLY A 273 -24.82 -9.09 7.14
N ASN A 274 -24.06 -8.92 6.05
CA ASN A 274 -23.74 -10.00 5.11
C ASN A 274 -22.50 -10.82 5.54
N SER A 275 -21.90 -10.49 6.69
CA SER A 275 -20.83 -11.29 7.29
C SER A 275 -21.40 -12.50 8.01
N ILE A 276 -20.63 -13.58 8.10
CA ILE A 276 -21.03 -14.82 8.80
C ILE A 276 -21.46 -14.60 10.25
N GLU A 277 -20.94 -13.57 10.89
CA GLU A 277 -21.27 -13.23 12.28
C GLU A 277 -22.31 -12.11 12.42
N GLY A 278 -22.82 -11.58 11.30
CA GLY A 278 -23.74 -10.45 11.29
C GLY A 278 -23.07 -9.14 11.71
N VAL A 279 -23.87 -8.18 12.15
CA VAL A 279 -23.39 -6.85 12.57
C VAL A 279 -22.73 -6.93 13.95
N LYS A 280 -21.45 -6.61 14.02
CA LYS A 280 -20.66 -6.56 15.25
C LYS A 280 -19.58 -5.51 15.19
N ASN A 281 -19.27 -4.93 16.34
CA ASN A 281 -18.09 -4.09 16.54
C ASN A 281 -17.00 -4.93 17.22
N LEU A 282 -15.83 -4.99 16.59
CA LEU A 282 -14.68 -5.75 17.06
C LEU A 282 -13.49 -4.80 17.21
N LEU A 283 -12.52 -5.21 18.01
CA LEU A 283 -11.21 -4.54 18.04
C LEU A 283 -10.51 -4.75 16.70
N SER A 284 -10.05 -3.68 16.10
CA SER A 284 -9.20 -3.72 14.92
C SER A 284 -7.74 -3.51 15.28
N MET A 285 -6.90 -4.40 14.79
CA MET A 285 -5.44 -4.30 14.87
C MET A 285 -4.88 -4.62 13.50
N ASN A 286 -4.19 -3.65 12.90
CA ASN A 286 -3.56 -3.83 11.60
C ASN A 286 -2.11 -3.39 11.68
N TYR A 287 -1.32 -3.89 10.76
CA TYR A 287 0.11 -3.62 10.69
C TYR A 287 0.52 -3.44 9.25
N ARG A 288 1.21 -2.35 8.96
CA ARG A 288 1.82 -2.14 7.65
C ARG A 288 3.29 -1.82 7.83
N SER A 289 4.13 -2.51 7.06
CA SER A 289 5.56 -2.29 7.00
C SER A 289 5.97 -2.09 5.56
N LYS A 290 6.71 -1.03 5.32
CA LYS A 290 7.37 -0.77 4.03
C LYS A 290 8.88 -0.72 4.27
N MET A 291 9.64 -1.32 3.37
CA MET A 291 11.10 -1.20 3.31
C MET A 291 11.47 -0.79 1.90
N GLY A 292 12.44 0.09 1.78
CA GLY A 292 12.92 0.56 0.49
C GLY A 292 14.45 0.67 0.48
N LEU A 293 15.08 0.10 -0.54
CA LEU A 293 16.49 0.29 -0.83
C LEU A 293 16.59 1.03 -2.16
N VAL A 294 17.19 2.20 -2.15
CA VAL A 294 17.28 3.09 -3.32
C VAL A 294 18.72 3.42 -3.61
N HIS A 295 19.07 3.32 -4.89
CA HIS A 295 20.33 3.81 -5.41
C HIS A 295 20.06 4.86 -6.49
N ASN A 296 20.62 6.05 -6.30
CA ASN A 296 20.49 7.17 -7.24
C ASN A 296 21.79 7.32 -8.04
N HIS A 297 21.70 7.31 -9.37
CA HIS A 297 22.81 7.52 -10.26
C HIS A 297 22.47 8.59 -11.31
N GLY A 298 22.63 9.87 -10.94
CA GLY A 298 22.30 10.99 -11.81
C GLY A 298 20.83 11.03 -12.23
N ASP A 299 20.58 10.72 -13.50
CA ASP A 299 19.25 10.74 -14.09
C ASP A 299 18.48 9.42 -13.92
N VAL A 300 19.17 8.38 -13.49
CA VAL A 300 18.63 7.04 -13.33
C VAL A 300 18.64 6.66 -11.85
N PHE A 301 17.61 5.95 -11.41
CA PHE A 301 17.55 5.39 -10.07
C PHE A 301 17.08 3.94 -10.15
N TYR A 302 17.48 3.19 -9.14
CA TYR A 302 17.06 1.80 -8.92
C TYR A 302 16.46 1.70 -7.53
N GLY A 303 15.37 0.95 -7.40
CA GLY A 303 14.70 0.76 -6.12
C GLY A 303 14.23 -0.66 -5.94
N LEU A 304 14.46 -1.21 -4.75
CA LEU A 304 13.85 -2.45 -4.27
C LEU A 304 12.93 -2.09 -3.12
N HIS A 305 11.65 -2.42 -3.24
CA HIS A 305 10.65 -2.18 -2.20
C HIS A 305 10.05 -3.49 -1.72
N LEU A 306 9.86 -3.57 -0.42
CA LEU A 306 9.11 -4.64 0.24
C LEU A 306 7.94 -4.02 0.98
N LEU A 307 6.78 -4.64 0.88
CA LEU A 307 5.56 -4.28 1.59
C LEU A 307 4.97 -5.50 2.27
N VAL A 308 4.63 -5.36 3.53
CA VAL A 308 3.78 -6.30 4.26
C VAL A 308 2.60 -5.51 4.82
N ASP A 309 1.40 -5.87 4.41
CA ASP A 309 0.15 -5.26 4.88
C ASP A 309 -0.72 -6.33 5.51
N GLY A 310 -0.80 -6.34 6.83
CA GLY A 310 -1.46 -7.36 7.64
C GLY A 310 -2.66 -6.83 8.40
N HIS A 311 -3.73 -7.61 8.38
CA HIS A 311 -4.98 -7.33 9.07
C HIS A 311 -5.36 -8.49 9.98
N TRP A 312 -5.60 -8.19 11.24
CA TRP A 312 -6.03 -9.17 12.21
C TRP A 312 -7.56 -9.10 12.38
N TYR A 313 -8.21 -10.20 12.08
CA TYR A 313 -9.63 -10.42 12.40
C TYR A 313 -9.76 -11.30 13.64
N ARG A 314 -10.45 -10.82 14.66
CA ARG A 314 -10.73 -11.61 15.85
C ARG A 314 -12.14 -11.35 16.34
N SER A 315 -12.94 -12.40 16.37
CA SER A 315 -14.27 -12.44 16.95
C SER A 315 -14.36 -13.49 18.06
N HIS A 316 -15.55 -13.71 18.59
CA HIS A 316 -15.77 -14.78 19.55
C HIS A 316 -15.58 -16.17 18.93
N ARG A 317 -15.88 -16.35 17.63
CA ARG A 317 -15.84 -17.64 16.93
C ARG A 317 -14.61 -17.82 16.07
N HIS A 318 -14.16 -16.76 15.41
CA HIS A 318 -13.13 -16.82 14.38
C HIS A 318 -11.97 -15.90 14.72
N SER A 319 -10.78 -16.36 14.43
CA SER A 319 -9.57 -15.54 14.53
C SER A 319 -8.65 -15.87 13.38
N PHE A 320 -8.34 -14.90 12.54
CA PHE A 320 -7.36 -15.08 11.49
C PHE A 320 -6.59 -13.79 11.20
N PHE A 321 -5.38 -13.98 10.72
CA PHE A 321 -4.52 -12.93 10.18
C PHE A 321 -4.48 -13.09 8.67
N ASN A 322 -4.76 -12.02 7.94
CA ASN A 322 -4.55 -11.98 6.50
C ASN A 322 -3.49 -10.94 6.17
N ALA A 323 -2.61 -11.26 5.26
CA ALA A 323 -1.54 -10.39 4.84
C ALA A 323 -1.41 -10.33 3.33
N ILE A 324 -0.95 -9.19 2.84
CA ILE A 324 -0.40 -9.01 1.50
C ILE A 324 1.09 -8.82 1.67
N GLU A 325 1.86 -9.63 0.98
CA GLU A 325 3.31 -9.55 0.93
C GLU A 325 3.72 -9.21 -0.50
N GLU A 326 4.53 -8.19 -0.66
CA GLU A 326 4.84 -7.63 -1.98
C GLU A 326 6.30 -7.25 -2.06
N MET A 327 6.92 -7.54 -3.19
CA MET A 327 8.24 -7.09 -3.57
C MET A 327 8.18 -6.41 -4.93
N THR A 328 8.74 -5.21 -5.03
CA THR A 328 8.78 -4.41 -6.27
C THR A 328 10.22 -3.99 -6.56
N LEU A 329 10.63 -4.21 -7.81
CA LEU A 329 11.88 -3.73 -8.39
C LEU A 329 11.60 -2.62 -9.38
#